data_ae90a1a11dfe46b697bc9a0e41d8573e
#
_entry.id   ae90a1a11dfe46b697bc9a0e41d8573e
#
_cell.length_a   1.000
_cell.length_b   1.000
_cell.length_c   1.000
_cell.angle_alpha   90.00
_cell.angle_beta   90.00
_cell.angle_gamma   90.00
#
_symmetry.space_group_name_H-M   'P 1'
#
loop_
_entity.id
_entity.type
_entity.pdbx_description
1 polymer ?
#
loop_
_entity_poly.entity_id
_entity_poly.type
_entity_poly.pdbx_seq_one_letter_code
_entity_poly.pdbx_strand_id
1 'polypeptide(L)'
;MPSSPSIANSVTVRLTLPARATAVSEMTGVIEKAGGVVTGLDVTASGATEVRIDMTMLTHDPEHADAIVAVMREVEGVEIGRVSDRTFLMHLGGKLSVESKVPIRTRDDLSMAYTPGVARVCLAIAENPADARRLTIKRNTVAVVTDGTAVLGLGDIGPLAALPVMEGKAALFKRFADIDAFPICLDTTDTEEIISIVKAISPAFAGINLEDISAPRCFEIEARLRAELDIPVFHDDQHGTAIVALAALRNALRVVGKRLEDARLVMSGAGAAGTAILKLFLHAGAQHVVVADVDGVVHRGRADVLSGEHPNHAWIAANTNPDDVTGTLSEAMRGADVFLGVSAPDVITEADIGPGAPPAAEQF
;
A
#
# COMPACT_ATOMS: atom_id res chain seq x y z
N MET A 1 -9.40 -1.81 19.92
CA MET A 1 -9.35 -3.25 20.29
C MET A 1 -7.98 -3.77 19.92
N PRO A 2 -7.37 -4.72 20.64
CA PRO A 2 -6.14 -5.32 20.13
C PRO A 2 -6.42 -5.91 18.76
N SER A 3 -5.51 -5.68 17.82
CA SER A 3 -5.61 -6.23 16.46
C SER A 3 -5.71 -7.76 16.52
N SER A 4 -6.52 -8.38 15.67
CA SER A 4 -6.58 -9.84 15.61
C SER A 4 -5.23 -10.42 15.14
N PRO A 5 -4.83 -11.64 15.57
CA PRO A 5 -3.64 -12.30 15.05
C PRO A 5 -3.68 -12.36 13.53
N SER A 6 -2.61 -11.93 12.87
CA SER A 6 -2.58 -11.80 11.42
C SER A 6 -1.37 -12.48 10.80
N ILE A 7 -1.46 -12.80 9.50
CA ILE A 7 -0.37 -13.41 8.74
C ILE A 7 0.84 -12.49 8.60
N ALA A 8 0.62 -11.17 8.68
CA ALA A 8 1.67 -10.15 8.65
C ALA A 8 2.60 -10.24 9.87
N ASN A 9 2.07 -10.71 11.01
CA ASN A 9 2.81 -10.92 12.25
C ASN A 9 3.05 -12.42 12.50
N SER A 10 3.47 -13.15 11.46
CA SER A 10 3.72 -14.60 11.53
C SER A 10 5.16 -14.89 11.96
N VAL A 11 5.29 -15.62 13.05
CA VAL A 11 6.59 -16.02 13.62
C VAL A 11 6.73 -17.54 13.59
N THR A 12 7.91 -18.02 13.20
CA THR A 12 8.28 -19.45 13.30
C THR A 12 9.34 -19.63 14.39
N VAL A 13 9.03 -20.46 15.35
CA VAL A 13 9.91 -20.77 16.49
C VAL A 13 10.41 -22.19 16.34
N ARG A 14 11.72 -22.38 16.35
CA ARG A 14 12.36 -23.70 16.42
C ARG A 14 12.41 -24.15 17.85
N LEU A 15 11.88 -25.33 18.14
CA LEU A 15 11.76 -25.91 19.46
C LEU A 15 12.43 -27.27 19.51
N THR A 16 13.09 -27.56 20.64
CA THR A 16 13.42 -28.94 21.05
C THR A 16 12.51 -29.30 22.20
N LEU A 17 11.68 -30.33 21.99
CA LEU A 17 10.71 -30.82 22.97
C LEU A 17 11.11 -32.23 23.44
N PRO A 18 10.78 -32.61 24.70
CA PRO A 18 10.94 -33.99 25.13
C PRO A 18 10.07 -34.95 24.29
N ALA A 19 10.59 -36.15 23.95
CA ALA A 19 9.89 -37.11 23.14
C ALA A 19 8.76 -37.84 23.94
N ARG A 20 7.74 -37.06 24.31
CA ARG A 20 6.52 -37.55 25.00
C ARG A 20 5.26 -37.15 24.22
N ALA A 21 4.23 -38.01 24.30
CA ALA A 21 3.04 -37.86 23.49
C ALA A 21 2.30 -36.50 23.66
N THR A 22 2.43 -35.84 24.82
CA THR A 22 1.71 -34.61 25.14
C THR A 22 2.51 -33.33 24.85
N ALA A 23 3.82 -33.43 24.58
CA ALA A 23 4.69 -32.23 24.49
C ALA A 23 4.26 -31.21 23.45
N VAL A 24 3.82 -31.65 22.28
CA VAL A 24 3.33 -30.76 21.22
C VAL A 24 1.99 -30.10 21.61
N SER A 25 1.05 -30.88 22.14
CA SER A 25 -0.27 -30.34 22.57
C SER A 25 -0.16 -29.39 23.75
N GLU A 26 0.77 -29.62 24.66
CA GLU A 26 1.05 -28.69 25.76
C GLU A 26 1.59 -27.36 25.21
N MET A 27 2.52 -27.41 24.27
CA MET A 27 3.10 -26.23 23.64
C MET A 27 2.03 -25.42 22.86
N THR A 28 1.22 -26.11 22.03
CA THR A 28 0.12 -25.42 21.32
C THR A 28 -0.85 -24.76 22.30
N GLY A 29 -1.18 -25.46 23.40
CA GLY A 29 -2.05 -24.91 24.46
C GLY A 29 -1.47 -23.69 25.20
N VAL A 30 -0.15 -23.62 25.33
CA VAL A 30 0.54 -22.44 25.90
C VAL A 30 0.40 -21.23 24.96
N ILE A 31 0.65 -21.44 23.66
CA ILE A 31 0.55 -20.38 22.64
C ILE A 31 -0.89 -19.86 22.55
N GLU A 32 -1.88 -20.76 22.48
CA GLU A 32 -3.31 -20.41 22.39
C GLU A 32 -3.79 -19.65 23.63
N LYS A 33 -3.38 -20.05 24.84
CA LYS A 33 -3.69 -19.33 26.08
C LYS A 33 -3.08 -17.94 26.13
N ALA A 34 -1.95 -17.74 25.48
CA ALA A 34 -1.30 -16.44 25.35
C ALA A 34 -1.88 -15.60 24.18
N GLY A 35 -2.91 -16.10 23.47
CA GLY A 35 -3.60 -15.37 22.40
C GLY A 35 -3.00 -15.57 21.00
N GLY A 36 -1.99 -16.41 20.85
CA GLY A 36 -1.42 -16.76 19.54
C GLY A 36 -2.25 -17.84 18.83
N VAL A 37 -2.17 -17.89 17.49
CA VAL A 37 -2.83 -18.92 16.67
C VAL A 37 -1.77 -19.77 15.97
N VAL A 38 -1.70 -21.05 16.31
CA VAL A 38 -0.77 -21.98 15.65
C VAL A 38 -1.30 -22.34 14.26
N THR A 39 -0.49 -22.08 13.23
CA THR A 39 -0.86 -22.28 11.82
C THR A 39 0.00 -23.34 11.10
N GLY A 40 1.12 -23.73 11.71
CA GLY A 40 1.99 -24.74 11.11
C GLY A 40 2.84 -25.44 12.14
N LEU A 41 3.15 -26.72 11.86
CA LEU A 41 4.03 -27.53 12.67
C LEU A 41 4.77 -28.50 11.77
N ASP A 42 6.11 -28.36 11.74
CA ASP A 42 7.00 -29.21 10.96
C ASP A 42 7.98 -29.93 11.88
N VAL A 43 8.02 -31.27 11.82
CA VAL A 43 8.99 -32.06 12.56
C VAL A 43 10.29 -32.10 11.77
N THR A 44 11.31 -31.41 12.27
CA THR A 44 12.61 -31.31 11.59
C THR A 44 13.58 -32.42 11.98
N ALA A 45 13.42 -33.01 13.17
CA ALA A 45 14.16 -34.17 13.62
C ALA A 45 13.40 -34.93 14.74
N SER A 46 13.54 -36.23 14.82
CA SER A 46 12.95 -37.04 15.87
C SER A 46 13.99 -38.03 16.42
N GLY A 47 14.21 -37.99 17.73
CA GLY A 47 15.10 -38.84 18.49
C GLY A 47 14.36 -39.63 19.57
N ALA A 48 15.10 -40.48 20.30
CA ALA A 48 14.53 -41.29 21.39
C ALA A 48 14.11 -40.45 22.62
N THR A 49 14.81 -39.34 22.86
CA THR A 49 14.60 -38.48 24.05
C THR A 49 14.04 -37.11 23.71
N GLU A 50 14.23 -36.66 22.50
CA GLU A 50 13.82 -35.31 22.06
C GLU A 50 13.27 -35.28 20.63
N VAL A 51 12.41 -34.32 20.35
CA VAL A 51 11.87 -34.00 19.02
C VAL A 51 12.13 -32.54 18.73
N ARG A 52 12.66 -32.24 17.53
CA ARG A 52 12.83 -30.86 17.03
C ARG A 52 11.70 -30.52 16.09
N ILE A 53 11.05 -29.42 16.37
CA ILE A 53 9.94 -28.93 15.55
C ILE A 53 10.15 -27.45 15.21
N ASP A 54 9.66 -27.06 14.05
CA ASP A 54 9.44 -25.68 13.68
C ASP A 54 7.93 -25.39 13.80
N MET A 55 7.56 -24.52 14.74
CA MET A 55 6.18 -24.17 15.02
C MET A 55 5.91 -22.75 14.52
N THR A 56 4.93 -22.59 13.65
CA THR A 56 4.52 -21.29 13.11
C THR A 56 3.25 -20.84 13.79
N MET A 57 3.25 -19.58 14.25
CA MET A 57 2.11 -18.97 14.91
C MET A 57 1.84 -17.56 14.35
N LEU A 58 0.58 -17.14 14.38
CA LEU A 58 0.17 -15.75 14.15
C LEU A 58 0.08 -15.03 15.47
N THR A 59 0.48 -13.76 15.47
CA THR A 59 0.42 -12.87 16.62
C THR A 59 -0.25 -11.55 16.25
N HIS A 60 -0.57 -10.70 17.23
CA HIS A 60 -1.17 -9.39 16.99
C HIS A 60 -0.14 -8.39 16.44
N ASP A 61 1.08 -8.42 17.02
CA ASP A 61 2.18 -7.51 16.76
C ASP A 61 3.50 -8.17 17.20
N PRO A 62 4.65 -7.56 16.98
CA PRO A 62 5.96 -8.08 17.40
C PRO A 62 6.10 -8.23 18.93
N GLU A 63 5.53 -7.31 19.72
CA GLU A 63 5.60 -7.35 21.19
C GLU A 63 4.82 -8.56 21.73
N HIS A 64 3.67 -8.87 21.14
CA HIS A 64 2.91 -10.06 21.45
C HIS A 64 3.66 -11.34 21.08
N ALA A 65 4.39 -11.34 19.96
CA ALA A 65 5.25 -12.47 19.58
C ALA A 65 6.33 -12.73 20.63
N ASP A 66 7.00 -11.67 21.10
CA ASP A 66 8.02 -11.76 22.14
C ASP A 66 7.45 -12.25 23.47
N ALA A 67 6.27 -11.78 23.86
CA ALA A 67 5.56 -12.23 25.05
C ALA A 67 5.22 -13.73 24.99
N ILE A 68 4.70 -14.22 23.86
CA ILE A 68 4.43 -15.65 23.67
C ILE A 68 5.71 -16.48 23.75
N VAL A 69 6.79 -16.03 23.08
CA VAL A 69 8.09 -16.74 23.14
C VAL A 69 8.64 -16.76 24.57
N ALA A 70 8.43 -15.71 25.37
CA ALA A 70 8.84 -15.70 26.77
C ALA A 70 8.09 -16.75 27.59
N VAL A 71 6.76 -16.87 27.45
CA VAL A 71 5.97 -17.90 28.14
C VAL A 71 6.33 -19.32 27.67
N MET A 72 6.64 -19.50 26.39
CA MET A 72 7.11 -20.79 25.85
C MET A 72 8.43 -21.25 26.50
N ARG A 73 9.32 -20.32 26.85
CA ARG A 73 10.60 -20.63 27.55
C ARG A 73 10.43 -21.14 28.98
N GLU A 74 9.30 -20.83 29.62
CA GLU A 74 9.01 -21.25 30.99
C GLU A 74 8.53 -22.71 31.05
N VAL A 75 8.22 -23.33 29.91
CA VAL A 75 7.75 -24.73 29.86
C VAL A 75 8.91 -25.68 30.15
N GLU A 76 8.76 -26.53 31.14
CA GLU A 76 9.80 -27.47 31.58
C GLU A 76 10.20 -28.47 30.47
N GLY A 77 11.51 -28.57 30.23
CA GLY A 77 12.11 -29.47 29.26
C GLY A 77 12.01 -28.97 27.81
N VAL A 78 11.62 -27.72 27.58
CA VAL A 78 11.57 -27.08 26.26
C VAL A 78 12.80 -26.21 26.07
N GLU A 79 13.46 -26.39 24.94
CA GLU A 79 14.52 -25.49 24.50
C GLU A 79 14.04 -24.71 23.28
N ILE A 80 14.11 -23.36 23.38
CA ILE A 80 13.81 -22.47 22.26
C ILE A 80 15.10 -22.18 21.50
N GLY A 81 15.13 -22.57 20.25
CA GLY A 81 16.20 -22.29 19.32
C GLY A 81 15.99 -20.97 18.60
N ARG A 82 16.05 -20.99 17.27
CA ARG A 82 15.86 -19.79 16.45
C ARG A 82 14.39 -19.37 16.41
N VAL A 83 14.17 -18.07 16.64
CA VAL A 83 12.90 -17.37 16.36
C VAL A 83 13.08 -16.63 15.04
N SER A 84 12.17 -16.82 14.11
CA SER A 84 12.25 -16.22 12.78
C SER A 84 10.95 -15.56 12.42
N ASP A 85 10.99 -14.25 12.20
CA ASP A 85 9.90 -13.49 11.62
C ASP A 85 9.81 -13.82 10.12
N ARG A 86 8.66 -14.32 9.68
CA ARG A 86 8.45 -14.73 8.28
C ARG A 86 8.44 -13.54 7.33
N THR A 87 7.98 -12.37 7.78
CA THR A 87 7.99 -11.15 6.98
C THR A 87 9.42 -10.72 6.70
N PHE A 88 10.29 -10.68 7.74
CA PHE A 88 11.71 -10.39 7.53
C PHE A 88 12.41 -11.43 6.65
N LEU A 89 12.09 -12.71 6.80
CA LEU A 89 12.67 -13.77 5.95
C LEU A 89 12.31 -13.56 4.46
N MET A 90 11.09 -13.12 4.17
CA MET A 90 10.64 -12.82 2.80
C MET A 90 11.42 -11.65 2.18
N HIS A 91 11.93 -10.72 2.99
CA HIS A 91 12.66 -9.55 2.52
C HIS A 91 14.19 -9.77 2.43
N LEU A 92 14.72 -10.91 2.90
CA LEU A 92 16.15 -11.19 2.83
C LEU A 92 16.64 -11.25 1.37
N GLY A 93 17.51 -10.32 0.99
CA GLY A 93 18.05 -10.21 -0.36
C GLY A 93 17.13 -9.47 -1.35
N GLY A 94 16.05 -8.85 -0.83
CA GLY A 94 15.06 -8.14 -1.65
C GLY A 94 14.01 -9.07 -2.28
N LYS A 95 12.97 -8.47 -2.86
CA LYS A 95 11.85 -9.20 -3.50
C LYS A 95 11.92 -9.23 -5.02
N LEU A 96 12.90 -8.54 -5.59
CA LEU A 96 13.06 -8.39 -7.03
C LEU A 96 14.41 -8.93 -7.50
N SER A 97 14.45 -9.47 -8.70
CA SER A 97 15.67 -9.82 -9.44
C SER A 97 15.60 -9.31 -10.87
N VAL A 98 16.75 -9.08 -11.48
CA VAL A 98 16.85 -8.74 -12.90
C VAL A 98 17.42 -9.94 -13.63
N GLU A 99 16.65 -10.46 -14.60
CA GLU A 99 17.03 -11.63 -15.38
C GLU A 99 17.10 -11.30 -16.87
N SER A 100 18.09 -11.88 -17.55
CA SER A 100 18.20 -11.74 -19.01
C SER A 100 17.14 -12.59 -19.71
N LYS A 101 16.37 -11.96 -20.61
CA LYS A 101 15.39 -12.67 -21.47
C LYS A 101 16.05 -13.47 -22.61
N VAL A 102 17.32 -13.19 -22.91
CA VAL A 102 18.07 -13.87 -23.97
C VAL A 102 19.24 -14.63 -23.38
N PRO A 103 19.47 -15.87 -23.79
CA PRO A 103 20.65 -16.61 -23.37
C PRO A 103 21.89 -16.05 -24.09
N ILE A 104 22.96 -15.75 -23.34
CA ILE A 104 24.26 -15.40 -23.89
C ILE A 104 25.20 -16.56 -23.60
N ARG A 105 25.25 -17.58 -24.49
CA ARG A 105 25.99 -18.83 -24.31
C ARG A 105 27.18 -18.94 -25.27
N THR A 106 27.11 -18.28 -26.41
CA THR A 106 28.10 -18.33 -27.47
C THR A 106 28.65 -16.94 -27.79
N ARG A 107 29.76 -16.93 -28.58
CA ARG A 107 30.29 -15.67 -29.12
C ARG A 107 29.32 -14.99 -30.06
N ASP A 108 28.54 -15.75 -30.79
CA ASP A 108 27.55 -15.21 -31.72
C ASP A 108 26.41 -14.54 -30.94
N ASP A 109 25.91 -15.17 -29.85
CA ASP A 109 24.92 -14.57 -28.97
C ASP A 109 25.43 -13.24 -28.39
N LEU A 110 26.66 -13.22 -27.90
CA LEU A 110 27.29 -12.01 -27.36
C LEU A 110 27.42 -10.92 -28.45
N SER A 111 27.84 -11.31 -29.67
CA SER A 111 27.97 -10.38 -30.78
C SER A 111 26.64 -9.77 -31.22
N MET A 112 25.55 -10.52 -31.14
CA MET A 112 24.20 -10.03 -31.44
C MET A 112 23.63 -9.17 -30.28
N ALA A 113 23.78 -9.62 -29.03
CA ALA A 113 23.20 -8.97 -27.88
C ALA A 113 23.96 -7.69 -27.45
N TYR A 114 25.25 -7.60 -27.76
CA TYR A 114 26.12 -6.49 -27.38
C TYR A 114 26.93 -6.00 -28.60
N THR A 115 28.25 -5.90 -28.49
CA THR A 115 29.10 -5.36 -29.56
C THR A 115 29.59 -6.48 -30.48
N PRO A 116 29.52 -6.34 -31.83
CA PRO A 116 29.13 -5.13 -32.61
C PRO A 116 27.62 -5.07 -32.99
N GLY A 117 26.85 -6.13 -32.85
CA GLY A 117 25.52 -6.27 -33.43
C GLY A 117 24.51 -5.22 -32.93
N VAL A 118 24.56 -4.86 -31.64
CA VAL A 118 23.66 -3.88 -31.02
C VAL A 118 23.71 -2.48 -31.66
N ALA A 119 24.84 -2.13 -32.31
CA ALA A 119 24.98 -0.84 -32.97
C ALA A 119 23.91 -0.60 -34.04
N ARG A 120 23.52 -1.66 -34.77
CA ARG A 120 22.45 -1.58 -35.78
C ARG A 120 21.10 -1.24 -35.16
N VAL A 121 20.82 -1.77 -33.95
CA VAL A 121 19.60 -1.49 -33.20
C VAL A 121 19.60 -0.04 -32.68
N CYS A 122 20.76 0.42 -32.18
CA CYS A 122 20.93 1.81 -31.75
C CYS A 122 20.69 2.80 -32.88
N LEU A 123 21.24 2.53 -34.07
CA LEU A 123 21.05 3.39 -35.24
C LEU A 123 19.58 3.42 -35.69
N ALA A 124 18.90 2.26 -35.69
CA ALA A 124 17.47 2.20 -36.01
C ALA A 124 16.61 3.05 -35.06
N ILE A 125 16.92 3.01 -33.77
CA ILE A 125 16.20 3.83 -32.75
C ILE A 125 16.56 5.33 -32.94
N ALA A 126 17.82 5.65 -33.26
CA ALA A 126 18.21 7.03 -33.51
C ALA A 126 17.50 7.62 -34.76
N GLU A 127 17.29 6.81 -35.79
CA GLU A 127 16.53 7.18 -36.97
C GLU A 127 15.02 7.27 -36.70
N ASN A 128 14.48 6.31 -35.94
CA ASN A 128 13.07 6.28 -35.56
C ASN A 128 12.90 6.03 -34.04
N PRO A 129 12.80 7.07 -33.19
CA PRO A 129 12.67 6.93 -31.75
C PRO A 129 11.50 6.06 -31.27
N ALA A 130 10.42 5.94 -32.07
CA ALA A 130 9.28 5.08 -31.75
C ALA A 130 9.66 3.59 -31.64
N ASP A 131 10.72 3.17 -32.33
CA ASP A 131 11.25 1.81 -32.30
C ASP A 131 11.84 1.44 -30.90
N ALA A 132 12.16 2.41 -30.05
CA ALA A 132 12.59 2.13 -28.69
C ALA A 132 11.57 1.28 -27.92
N ARG A 133 10.26 1.50 -28.11
CA ARG A 133 9.19 0.70 -27.49
C ARG A 133 9.14 -0.75 -28.00
N ARG A 134 9.59 -0.99 -29.22
CA ARG A 134 9.61 -2.33 -29.83
C ARG A 134 10.90 -3.09 -29.56
N LEU A 135 12.03 -2.39 -29.52
CA LEU A 135 13.37 -2.96 -29.52
C LEU A 135 14.05 -2.96 -28.14
N THR A 136 13.46 -2.33 -27.13
CA THR A 136 14.05 -2.23 -25.78
C THR A 136 13.05 -2.59 -24.67
N ILE A 137 13.58 -2.64 -23.44
CA ILE A 137 12.81 -2.83 -22.21
C ILE A 137 11.75 -1.73 -22.01
N LYS A 138 11.88 -0.56 -22.64
CA LYS A 138 10.90 0.54 -22.61
C LYS A 138 9.48 0.08 -22.97
N ARG A 139 9.34 -1.03 -23.66
CA ARG A 139 8.04 -1.60 -24.00
C ARG A 139 7.15 -1.85 -22.80
N ASN A 140 7.72 -2.33 -21.71
CA ASN A 140 6.96 -2.90 -20.57
C ASN A 140 7.54 -2.52 -19.22
N THR A 141 8.27 -1.41 -19.12
CA THR A 141 8.97 -1.04 -17.90
C THR A 141 8.37 0.22 -17.28
N VAL A 142 8.07 0.20 -15.97
CA VAL A 142 7.57 1.33 -15.19
C VAL A 142 8.58 1.67 -14.09
N ALA A 143 8.83 2.98 -13.88
CA ALA A 143 9.53 3.44 -12.69
C ALA A 143 8.52 3.65 -11.55
N VAL A 144 8.76 3.04 -10.39
CA VAL A 144 8.05 3.32 -9.14
C VAL A 144 8.90 4.32 -8.36
N VAL A 145 8.49 5.58 -8.37
CA VAL A 145 9.29 6.70 -7.86
C VAL A 145 8.72 7.18 -6.54
N THR A 146 9.58 7.31 -5.52
CA THR A 146 9.24 7.82 -4.20
C THR A 146 10.34 8.70 -3.62
N ASP A 147 9.98 9.61 -2.73
CA ASP A 147 10.89 10.28 -1.80
C ASP A 147 10.71 9.79 -0.35
N GLY A 148 9.76 8.89 -0.12
CA GLY A 148 9.49 8.26 1.18
C GLY A 148 8.88 9.18 2.23
N THR A 149 8.26 10.29 1.82
CA THR A 149 7.70 11.31 2.74
C THR A 149 6.28 11.05 3.21
N ALA A 150 5.58 10.06 2.64
CA ALA A 150 4.19 9.76 2.97
C ALA A 150 3.88 8.26 2.93
N VAL A 151 4.74 7.44 3.49
CA VAL A 151 4.56 5.98 3.52
C VAL A 151 3.38 5.63 4.41
N LEU A 152 2.42 4.87 3.87
CA LEU A 152 1.14 4.58 4.50
C LEU A 152 1.31 4.01 5.92
N GLY A 153 0.73 4.71 6.91
CA GLY A 153 0.77 4.34 8.33
C GLY A 153 2.09 4.67 9.04
N LEU A 154 3.15 5.06 8.32
CA LEU A 154 4.48 5.34 8.87
C LEU A 154 4.89 6.81 8.72
N GLY A 155 4.31 7.54 7.76
CA GLY A 155 4.64 8.94 7.49
C GLY A 155 5.97 9.12 6.76
N ASP A 156 6.74 10.14 7.14
CA ASP A 156 8.04 10.44 6.56
C ASP A 156 9.13 9.55 7.20
N ILE A 157 9.50 8.51 6.49
CA ILE A 157 10.56 7.57 6.91
C ILE A 157 11.79 7.63 5.99
N GLY A 158 11.73 8.46 4.97
CA GLY A 158 12.79 8.66 3.98
C GLY A 158 12.89 7.56 2.91
N PRO A 159 13.66 7.84 1.84
CA PRO A 159 13.68 7.02 0.65
C PRO A 159 14.24 5.61 0.85
N LEU A 160 15.27 5.46 1.69
CA LEU A 160 15.89 4.15 1.93
C LEU A 160 14.94 3.20 2.68
N ALA A 161 14.23 3.71 3.69
CA ALA A 161 13.28 2.90 4.46
C ALA A 161 11.99 2.61 3.67
N ALA A 162 11.65 3.42 2.67
CA ALA A 162 10.54 3.19 1.75
C ALA A 162 10.82 2.09 0.71
N LEU A 163 12.10 1.75 0.46
CA LEU A 163 12.48 0.77 -0.59
C LEU A 163 11.73 -0.57 -0.49
N PRO A 164 11.53 -1.20 0.67
CA PRO A 164 10.77 -2.45 0.75
C PRO A 164 9.32 -2.32 0.26
N VAL A 165 8.68 -1.16 0.46
CA VAL A 165 7.33 -0.87 -0.06
C VAL A 165 7.35 -0.77 -1.58
N MET A 166 8.34 -0.05 -2.14
CA MET A 166 8.51 0.11 -3.58
C MET A 166 8.80 -1.23 -4.28
N GLU A 167 9.58 -2.11 -3.67
CA GLU A 167 9.75 -3.48 -4.15
C GLU A 167 8.43 -4.27 -4.13
N GLY A 168 7.63 -4.08 -3.08
CA GLY A 168 6.29 -4.65 -2.98
C GLY A 168 5.40 -4.17 -4.13
N LYS A 169 5.35 -2.86 -4.39
CA LYS A 169 4.60 -2.27 -5.51
C LYS A 169 5.06 -2.86 -6.85
N ALA A 170 6.37 -2.96 -7.07
CA ALA A 170 6.93 -3.55 -8.29
C ALA A 170 6.54 -5.04 -8.45
N ALA A 171 6.53 -5.81 -7.37
CA ALA A 171 6.06 -7.19 -7.38
C ALA A 171 4.57 -7.31 -7.73
N LEU A 172 3.73 -6.37 -7.26
CA LEU A 172 2.31 -6.29 -7.63
C LEU A 172 2.13 -5.94 -9.12
N PHE A 173 2.88 -4.98 -9.66
CA PHE A 173 2.89 -4.69 -11.10
C PHE A 173 3.20 -5.94 -11.91
N LYS A 174 4.21 -6.70 -11.50
CA LYS A 174 4.56 -7.96 -12.17
C LYS A 174 3.46 -8.99 -12.05
N ARG A 175 2.92 -9.20 -10.85
CA ARG A 175 1.95 -10.25 -10.57
C ARG A 175 0.60 -10.03 -11.26
N PHE A 176 0.11 -8.79 -11.30
CA PHE A 176 -1.23 -8.49 -11.77
C PHE A 176 -1.30 -8.00 -13.22
N ALA A 177 -0.22 -7.42 -13.72
CA ALA A 177 -0.21 -6.82 -15.06
C ALA A 177 0.95 -7.29 -15.96
N ASP A 178 1.82 -8.16 -15.46
CA ASP A 178 3.06 -8.59 -16.13
C ASP A 178 3.96 -7.42 -16.57
N ILE A 179 3.94 -6.32 -15.80
CA ILE A 179 4.77 -5.14 -16.01
C ILE A 179 6.05 -5.29 -15.19
N ASP A 180 7.19 -5.01 -15.83
CA ASP A 180 8.50 -4.98 -15.20
C ASP A 180 8.68 -3.60 -14.54
N ALA A 181 8.53 -3.50 -13.21
CA ALA A 181 8.65 -2.24 -12.49
C ALA A 181 9.95 -2.16 -11.69
N PHE A 182 10.55 -0.95 -11.65
CA PHE A 182 11.79 -0.68 -10.94
C PHE A 182 11.58 0.35 -9.83
N PRO A 183 11.95 0.05 -8.57
CA PRO A 183 12.01 1.01 -7.48
C PRO A 183 13.04 2.09 -7.76
N ILE A 184 12.65 3.35 -7.64
CA ILE A 184 13.50 4.53 -7.75
C ILE A 184 13.25 5.41 -6.52
N CYS A 185 14.07 5.24 -5.49
CA CYS A 185 13.98 6.02 -4.26
C CYS A 185 14.90 7.24 -4.35
N LEU A 186 14.36 8.43 -4.25
CA LEU A 186 15.07 9.71 -4.43
C LEU A 186 15.44 10.31 -3.08
N ASP A 187 16.72 10.58 -2.88
CA ASP A 187 17.22 11.26 -1.68
C ASP A 187 17.08 12.78 -1.82
N THR A 188 15.88 13.22 -2.11
CA THR A 188 15.49 14.64 -2.16
C THR A 188 13.99 14.79 -1.99
N THR A 189 13.58 15.88 -1.35
CA THR A 189 12.19 16.31 -1.20
C THR A 189 11.87 17.58 -2.00
N ASP A 190 12.84 18.08 -2.76
CA ASP A 190 12.65 19.26 -3.59
C ASP A 190 11.83 18.93 -4.85
N THR A 191 10.71 19.65 -5.05
CA THR A 191 9.77 19.42 -6.15
C THR A 191 10.42 19.56 -7.52
N GLU A 192 11.27 20.58 -7.71
CA GLU A 192 11.93 20.84 -9.00
C GLU A 192 12.97 19.77 -9.30
N GLU A 193 13.70 19.34 -8.28
CA GLU A 193 14.70 18.28 -8.42
C GLU A 193 14.04 16.94 -8.74
N ILE A 194 12.97 16.56 -8.04
CA ILE A 194 12.19 15.34 -8.33
C ILE A 194 11.71 15.35 -9.79
N ILE A 195 11.08 16.44 -10.24
CA ILE A 195 10.59 16.56 -11.62
C ILE A 195 11.75 16.45 -12.61
N SER A 196 12.87 17.13 -12.36
CA SER A 196 14.05 17.08 -13.22
C SER A 196 14.63 15.67 -13.35
N ILE A 197 14.76 14.95 -12.22
CA ILE A 197 15.27 13.56 -12.20
C ILE A 197 14.33 12.63 -12.96
N VAL A 198 13.02 12.68 -12.66
CA VAL A 198 12.04 11.82 -13.33
C VAL A 198 12.04 12.03 -14.84
N LYS A 199 12.13 13.29 -15.30
CA LYS A 199 12.27 13.61 -16.73
C LYS A 199 13.56 13.04 -17.31
N ALA A 200 14.68 13.15 -16.60
CA ALA A 200 15.97 12.66 -17.07
C ALA A 200 16.03 11.14 -17.25
N ILE A 201 15.34 10.37 -16.37
CA ILE A 201 15.31 8.90 -16.45
C ILE A 201 14.20 8.36 -17.34
N SER A 202 13.20 9.16 -17.71
CA SER A 202 12.00 8.74 -18.46
C SER A 202 12.29 8.03 -19.80
N PRO A 203 13.41 8.28 -20.51
CA PRO A 203 13.69 7.57 -21.76
C PRO A 203 13.70 6.05 -21.65
N ALA A 204 14.03 5.48 -20.47
CA ALA A 204 14.07 4.03 -20.26
C ALA A 204 12.72 3.40 -19.94
N PHE A 205 11.68 4.21 -19.60
CA PHE A 205 10.42 3.73 -19.07
C PHE A 205 9.25 3.95 -20.01
N ALA A 206 8.28 3.04 -19.96
CA ALA A 206 6.98 3.17 -20.64
C ALA A 206 5.97 3.98 -19.83
N GLY A 207 6.19 4.14 -18.52
CA GLY A 207 5.34 4.89 -17.61
C GLY A 207 6.05 5.18 -16.29
N ILE A 208 5.47 6.09 -15.52
CA ILE A 208 5.93 6.48 -14.19
C ILE A 208 4.78 6.28 -13.20
N ASN A 209 5.04 5.53 -12.13
CA ASN A 209 4.19 5.47 -10.95
C ASN A 209 4.85 6.27 -9.84
N LEU A 210 4.22 7.34 -9.41
CA LEU A 210 4.62 8.08 -8.22
C LEU A 210 3.97 7.41 -7.00
N GLU A 211 4.72 7.22 -5.93
CA GLU A 211 4.29 6.50 -4.73
C GLU A 211 4.79 7.19 -3.48
N ASP A 212 3.97 7.27 -2.43
CA ASP A 212 4.36 7.73 -1.09
C ASP A 212 5.02 9.13 -1.06
N ILE A 213 4.61 10.03 -1.95
CA ILE A 213 5.04 11.43 -1.98
C ILE A 213 3.98 12.29 -1.30
N SER A 214 4.39 13.08 -0.29
CA SER A 214 3.47 13.85 0.54
C SER A 214 2.73 14.96 -0.21
N ALA A 215 1.46 15.19 0.17
CA ALA A 215 0.72 16.38 -0.24
C ALA A 215 1.29 17.63 0.48
N PRO A 216 1.22 18.83 -0.13
CA PRO A 216 0.62 19.12 -1.43
C PRO A 216 1.54 18.89 -2.64
N ARG A 217 2.83 18.59 -2.42
CA ARG A 217 3.85 18.46 -3.48
C ARG A 217 3.48 17.41 -4.55
N CYS A 218 2.92 16.29 -4.14
CA CYS A 218 2.53 15.22 -5.05
C CYS A 218 1.59 15.69 -6.17
N PHE A 219 0.69 16.66 -5.90
CA PHE A 219 -0.23 17.21 -6.90
C PHE A 219 0.51 17.96 -8.01
N GLU A 220 1.45 18.80 -7.62
CA GLU A 220 2.25 19.60 -8.56
C GLU A 220 3.18 18.72 -9.37
N ILE A 221 3.89 17.79 -8.70
CA ILE A 221 4.81 16.84 -9.34
C ILE A 221 4.09 16.05 -10.42
N GLU A 222 2.95 15.44 -10.07
CA GLU A 222 2.17 14.66 -11.03
C GLU A 222 1.67 15.51 -12.20
N ALA A 223 1.04 16.67 -11.90
CA ALA A 223 0.46 17.52 -12.93
C ALA A 223 1.50 18.00 -13.95
N ARG A 224 2.68 18.40 -13.49
CA ARG A 224 3.76 18.86 -14.34
C ARG A 224 4.38 17.74 -15.16
N LEU A 225 4.67 16.59 -14.53
CA LEU A 225 5.20 15.43 -15.24
C LEU A 225 4.24 14.91 -16.32
N ARG A 226 2.92 14.91 -16.05
CA ARG A 226 1.90 14.57 -17.05
C ARG A 226 1.84 15.54 -18.22
N ALA A 227 2.11 16.81 -17.99
CA ALA A 227 2.13 17.82 -19.05
C ALA A 227 3.41 17.80 -19.88
N GLU A 228 4.53 17.36 -19.29
CA GLU A 228 5.86 17.47 -19.88
C GLU A 228 6.39 16.16 -20.47
N LEU A 229 5.81 15.00 -20.13
CA LEU A 229 6.21 13.68 -20.62
C LEU A 229 5.20 13.10 -21.61
N ASP A 230 5.70 12.34 -22.59
CA ASP A 230 4.90 11.61 -23.59
C ASP A 230 4.49 10.20 -23.13
N ILE A 231 4.77 9.85 -21.89
CA ILE A 231 4.43 8.59 -21.25
C ILE A 231 3.43 8.80 -20.11
N PRO A 232 2.60 7.80 -19.76
CA PRO A 232 1.72 7.88 -18.62
C PRO A 232 2.46 8.19 -17.31
N VAL A 233 1.95 9.16 -16.56
CA VAL A 233 2.37 9.44 -15.18
C VAL A 233 1.15 9.28 -14.27
N PHE A 234 1.30 8.59 -13.18
CA PHE A 234 0.23 8.20 -12.29
C PHE A 234 0.72 8.24 -10.83
N HIS A 235 -0.02 8.88 -9.94
CA HIS A 235 0.23 8.86 -8.51
C HIS A 235 -0.78 7.92 -7.85
N ASP A 236 -0.31 6.78 -7.34
CA ASP A 236 -1.19 5.69 -6.89
C ASP A 236 -2.03 6.07 -5.67
N ASP A 237 -1.44 6.74 -4.68
CA ASP A 237 -2.14 7.18 -3.47
C ASP A 237 -3.33 8.11 -3.77
N GLN A 238 -3.28 8.80 -4.90
CA GLN A 238 -4.40 9.61 -5.38
C GLN A 238 -5.39 8.76 -6.19
N HIS A 239 -4.93 8.22 -7.32
CA HIS A 239 -5.82 7.69 -8.34
C HIS A 239 -6.13 6.21 -8.17
N GLY A 240 -5.19 5.39 -7.68
CA GLY A 240 -5.43 3.97 -7.39
C GLY A 240 -6.48 3.83 -6.30
N THR A 241 -6.30 4.53 -5.20
CA THR A 241 -7.26 4.57 -4.08
C THR A 241 -8.62 5.09 -4.54
N ALA A 242 -8.66 6.13 -5.39
CA ALA A 242 -9.91 6.67 -5.91
C ALA A 242 -10.67 5.66 -6.79
N ILE A 243 -9.96 4.91 -7.64
CA ILE A 243 -10.56 3.90 -8.52
C ILE A 243 -11.19 2.77 -7.71
N VAL A 244 -10.46 2.23 -6.73
CA VAL A 244 -10.98 1.11 -5.91
C VAL A 244 -12.13 1.56 -5.00
N ALA A 245 -12.05 2.78 -4.43
CA ALA A 245 -13.12 3.37 -3.64
C ALA A 245 -14.42 3.55 -4.47
N LEU A 246 -14.32 4.06 -5.69
CA LEU A 246 -15.50 4.19 -6.57
C LEU A 246 -16.07 2.82 -6.96
N ALA A 247 -15.22 1.84 -7.22
CA ALA A 247 -15.66 0.48 -7.52
C ALA A 247 -16.42 -0.14 -6.34
N ALA A 248 -15.88 -0.01 -5.12
CA ALA A 248 -16.51 -0.46 -3.90
C ALA A 248 -17.85 0.24 -3.66
N LEU A 249 -17.87 1.58 -3.74
CA LEU A 249 -19.08 2.38 -3.56
C LEU A 249 -20.20 1.98 -4.54
N ARG A 250 -19.89 1.88 -5.82
CA ARG A 250 -20.88 1.47 -6.84
C ARG A 250 -21.48 0.08 -6.55
N ASN A 251 -20.66 -0.86 -6.14
CA ASN A 251 -21.12 -2.20 -5.82
C ASN A 251 -21.94 -2.22 -4.52
N ALA A 252 -21.51 -1.51 -3.47
CA ALA A 252 -22.25 -1.39 -2.22
C ALA A 252 -23.65 -0.76 -2.45
N LEU A 253 -23.72 0.36 -3.18
CA LEU A 253 -24.99 1.01 -3.52
C LEU A 253 -25.91 0.09 -4.34
N ARG A 254 -25.35 -0.69 -5.27
CA ARG A 254 -26.10 -1.69 -6.03
C ARG A 254 -26.71 -2.77 -5.15
N VAL A 255 -25.96 -3.25 -4.15
CA VAL A 255 -26.44 -4.27 -3.19
C VAL A 255 -27.61 -3.75 -2.36
N VAL A 256 -27.54 -2.49 -1.90
CA VAL A 256 -28.60 -1.87 -1.10
C VAL A 256 -29.70 -1.19 -1.91
N GLY A 257 -29.63 -1.24 -3.24
CA GLY A 257 -30.64 -0.68 -4.14
C GLY A 257 -30.70 0.86 -4.18
N LYS A 258 -29.59 1.54 -3.85
CA LYS A 258 -29.49 3.01 -3.89
C LYS A 258 -28.74 3.50 -5.13
N ARG A 259 -29.09 4.69 -5.61
CA ARG A 259 -28.37 5.36 -6.69
C ARG A 259 -27.32 6.29 -6.12
N LEU A 260 -26.22 6.48 -6.82
CA LEU A 260 -25.13 7.35 -6.39
C LEU A 260 -25.55 8.82 -6.26
N GLU A 261 -26.42 9.27 -7.15
CA GLU A 261 -26.92 10.65 -7.18
C GLU A 261 -27.78 10.99 -5.94
N ASP A 262 -28.45 9.98 -5.37
CA ASP A 262 -29.37 10.13 -4.25
C ASP A 262 -28.70 9.81 -2.90
N ALA A 263 -27.50 9.22 -2.93
CA ALA A 263 -26.80 8.78 -1.73
C ALA A 263 -26.12 9.94 -0.99
N ARG A 264 -26.30 9.99 0.32
CA ARG A 264 -25.64 10.95 1.23
C ARG A 264 -24.31 10.35 1.70
N LEU A 265 -23.23 10.93 1.23
CA LEU A 265 -21.86 10.46 1.47
C LEU A 265 -21.18 11.35 2.50
N VAL A 266 -20.56 10.75 3.50
CA VAL A 266 -19.68 11.46 4.45
C VAL A 266 -18.28 10.89 4.33
N MET A 267 -17.30 11.75 4.14
CA MET A 267 -15.89 11.38 4.02
C MET A 267 -15.07 11.98 5.16
N SER A 268 -14.20 11.18 5.75
CA SER A 268 -13.17 11.64 6.68
C SER A 268 -11.81 11.62 5.98
N GLY A 269 -11.23 12.80 5.79
CA GLY A 269 -9.93 13.02 5.16
C GLY A 269 -9.99 13.89 3.90
N ALA A 270 -9.33 15.05 3.98
CA ALA A 270 -9.20 16.04 2.90
C ALA A 270 -7.79 16.06 2.26
N GLY A 271 -6.99 15.01 2.48
CA GLY A 271 -5.64 14.85 1.92
C GLY A 271 -5.61 14.39 0.46
N ALA A 272 -4.48 13.83 0.02
CA ALA A 272 -4.26 13.39 -1.36
C ALA A 272 -5.30 12.37 -1.82
N ALA A 273 -5.46 11.27 -1.09
CA ALA A 273 -6.43 10.22 -1.39
C ALA A 273 -7.87 10.74 -1.36
N GLY A 274 -8.27 11.41 -0.27
CA GLY A 274 -9.62 11.95 -0.10
C GLY A 274 -10.02 12.91 -1.22
N THR A 275 -9.13 13.81 -1.62
CA THR A 275 -9.39 14.74 -2.72
C THR A 275 -9.55 14.04 -4.07
N ALA A 276 -8.71 13.05 -4.35
CA ALA A 276 -8.79 12.29 -5.60
C ALA A 276 -10.07 11.45 -5.67
N ILE A 277 -10.42 10.79 -4.57
CA ILE A 277 -11.69 10.05 -4.43
C ILE A 277 -12.87 10.97 -4.67
N LEU A 278 -12.88 12.12 -4.00
CA LEU A 278 -13.93 13.11 -4.11
C LEU A 278 -14.13 13.58 -5.55
N LYS A 279 -13.05 13.97 -6.24
CA LYS A 279 -13.08 14.34 -7.65
C LYS A 279 -13.71 13.24 -8.52
N LEU A 280 -13.33 11.99 -8.28
CA LEU A 280 -13.83 10.86 -9.04
C LEU A 280 -15.31 10.57 -8.72
N PHE A 281 -15.75 10.70 -7.47
CA PHE A 281 -17.14 10.52 -7.04
C PHE A 281 -18.05 11.58 -7.66
N LEU A 282 -17.65 12.85 -7.61
CA LEU A 282 -18.38 13.95 -8.24
C LEU A 282 -18.48 13.77 -9.76
N HIS A 283 -17.38 13.35 -10.42
CA HIS A 283 -17.39 13.02 -11.84
C HIS A 283 -18.33 11.84 -12.17
N ALA A 284 -18.44 10.88 -11.26
CA ALA A 284 -19.34 9.73 -11.41
C ALA A 284 -20.81 10.05 -11.13
N GLY A 285 -21.13 11.25 -10.64
CA GLY A 285 -22.50 11.73 -10.41
C GLY A 285 -22.92 11.86 -8.94
N ALA A 286 -22.02 11.72 -7.97
CA ALA A 286 -22.34 11.99 -6.56
C ALA A 286 -22.71 13.47 -6.36
N GLN A 287 -23.83 13.74 -5.66
CA GLN A 287 -24.36 15.09 -5.46
C GLN A 287 -24.32 15.54 -4.00
N HIS A 288 -24.50 14.61 -3.07
CA HIS A 288 -24.61 14.89 -1.64
C HIS A 288 -23.38 14.35 -0.89
N VAL A 289 -22.27 15.07 -0.98
CA VAL A 289 -21.02 14.70 -0.32
C VAL A 289 -20.65 15.75 0.72
N VAL A 290 -20.38 15.32 1.95
CA VAL A 290 -19.82 16.13 3.03
C VAL A 290 -18.42 15.58 3.36
N VAL A 291 -17.42 16.46 3.44
CA VAL A 291 -16.05 16.09 3.79
C VAL A 291 -15.70 16.70 5.13
N ALA A 292 -15.07 15.92 6.01
CA ALA A 292 -14.55 16.38 7.28
C ALA A 292 -13.05 16.05 7.40
N ASP A 293 -12.33 16.88 8.14
CA ASP A 293 -10.95 16.68 8.55
C ASP A 293 -10.82 16.79 10.09
N VAL A 294 -9.62 17.00 10.60
CA VAL A 294 -9.35 17.11 12.04
C VAL A 294 -10.06 18.33 12.69
N ASP A 295 -10.33 19.38 11.90
CA ASP A 295 -10.99 20.62 12.33
C ASP A 295 -12.52 20.57 12.13
N GLY A 296 -13.07 19.44 11.69
CA GLY A 296 -14.48 19.23 11.43
C GLY A 296 -14.87 19.31 9.95
N VAL A 297 -16.15 19.61 9.72
CA VAL A 297 -16.69 19.66 8.34
C VAL A 297 -16.07 20.80 7.54
N VAL A 298 -15.66 20.50 6.31
CA VAL A 298 -15.19 21.48 5.35
C VAL A 298 -16.41 22.19 4.74
N HIS A 299 -16.56 23.49 5.02
CA HIS A 299 -17.68 24.30 4.55
C HIS A 299 -17.23 25.71 4.11
N ARG A 300 -18.09 26.43 3.39
CA ARG A 300 -17.76 27.73 2.77
C ARG A 300 -17.37 28.82 3.77
N GLY A 301 -17.90 28.76 4.99
CA GLY A 301 -17.64 29.73 6.06
C GLY A 301 -16.45 29.40 6.95
N ARG A 302 -15.69 28.32 6.70
CA ARG A 302 -14.54 27.91 7.52
C ARG A 302 -13.35 28.86 7.31
N ALA A 303 -12.64 29.20 8.39
CA ALA A 303 -11.62 30.24 8.37
C ALA A 303 -10.48 29.98 7.38
N ASP A 304 -9.98 28.74 7.31
CA ASP A 304 -8.92 28.32 6.39
C ASP A 304 -9.37 28.35 4.91
N VAL A 305 -10.65 28.09 4.66
CA VAL A 305 -11.26 28.21 3.32
C VAL A 305 -11.34 29.67 2.91
N LEU A 306 -11.77 30.53 3.82
CA LEU A 306 -11.88 31.99 3.55
C LEU A 306 -10.54 32.68 3.40
N SER A 307 -9.51 32.26 4.16
CA SER A 307 -8.16 32.80 4.05
C SER A 307 -7.42 32.33 2.79
N GLY A 308 -7.85 31.23 2.19
CA GLY A 308 -7.15 30.57 1.09
C GLY A 308 -5.85 29.87 1.51
N GLU A 309 -5.64 29.68 2.80
CA GLU A 309 -4.46 28.99 3.36
C GLU A 309 -4.31 27.58 2.81
N HIS A 310 -5.45 26.90 2.61
CA HIS A 310 -5.51 25.57 2.05
C HIS A 310 -6.32 25.55 0.73
N PRO A 311 -5.69 25.70 -0.44
CA PRO A 311 -6.37 25.74 -1.74
C PRO A 311 -7.25 24.52 -2.00
N ASN A 312 -6.84 23.36 -1.47
CA ASN A 312 -7.60 22.13 -1.60
C ASN A 312 -8.93 22.17 -0.81
N HIS A 313 -8.92 22.72 0.41
CA HIS A 313 -10.14 22.90 1.20
C HIS A 313 -11.09 23.90 0.56
N ALA A 314 -10.56 24.96 -0.03
CA ALA A 314 -11.36 25.91 -0.80
C ALA A 314 -12.05 25.23 -1.99
N TRP A 315 -11.34 24.35 -2.71
CA TRP A 315 -11.92 23.58 -3.79
C TRP A 315 -13.00 22.60 -3.28
N ILE A 316 -12.75 21.89 -2.18
CA ILE A 316 -13.71 20.98 -1.55
C ILE A 316 -14.98 21.74 -1.17
N ALA A 317 -14.87 22.85 -0.43
CA ALA A 317 -16.01 23.66 0.00
C ALA A 317 -16.83 24.22 -1.17
N ALA A 318 -16.19 24.50 -2.30
CA ALA A 318 -16.86 25.02 -3.49
C ALA A 318 -17.64 23.95 -4.26
N ASN A 319 -17.20 22.67 -4.20
CA ASN A 319 -17.73 21.57 -5.03
C ASN A 319 -18.55 20.54 -4.25
N THR A 320 -18.63 20.65 -2.92
CA THR A 320 -19.34 19.71 -2.05
C THR A 320 -20.23 20.42 -1.06
N ASN A 321 -20.84 19.66 -0.16
CA ASN A 321 -21.64 20.18 0.94
C ASN A 321 -22.70 21.18 0.48
N PRO A 322 -23.66 20.74 -0.37
CA PRO A 322 -24.66 21.65 -0.96
C PRO A 322 -25.55 22.33 0.09
N ASP A 323 -25.77 21.65 1.22
CA ASP A 323 -26.61 22.11 2.31
C ASP A 323 -25.85 22.97 3.35
N ASP A 324 -24.56 23.24 3.11
CA ASP A 324 -23.65 23.98 3.96
C ASP A 324 -23.63 23.48 5.42
N VAL A 325 -23.63 22.17 5.57
CA VAL A 325 -23.51 21.47 6.88
C VAL A 325 -22.23 21.92 7.58
N THR A 326 -22.33 22.18 8.87
CA THR A 326 -21.18 22.58 9.72
C THR A 326 -21.07 21.64 10.92
N GLY A 327 -20.00 21.74 11.70
CA GLY A 327 -19.81 20.98 12.93
C GLY A 327 -18.83 19.83 12.80
N THR A 328 -19.02 18.80 13.60
CA THR A 328 -18.12 17.65 13.72
C THR A 328 -18.44 16.56 12.69
N LEU A 329 -17.49 15.61 12.53
CA LEU A 329 -17.70 14.40 11.72
C LEU A 329 -18.94 13.62 12.20
N SER A 330 -19.08 13.39 13.52
CA SER A 330 -20.22 12.67 14.11
C SER A 330 -21.56 13.35 13.83
N GLU A 331 -21.59 14.69 13.79
CA GLU A 331 -22.81 15.40 13.42
C GLU A 331 -23.16 15.23 11.96
N ALA A 332 -22.15 15.26 11.07
CA ALA A 332 -22.33 15.04 9.63
C ALA A 332 -22.81 13.60 9.31
N MET A 333 -22.41 12.62 10.12
CA MET A 333 -22.80 11.21 9.96
C MET A 333 -24.31 10.97 10.13
N ARG A 334 -25.03 11.88 10.77
CA ARG A 334 -26.47 11.72 11.00
C ARG A 334 -27.28 11.71 9.70
N GLY A 335 -27.84 10.55 9.39
CA GLY A 335 -28.61 10.34 8.15
C GLY A 335 -27.75 10.16 6.92
N ALA A 336 -26.46 9.91 7.07
CA ALA A 336 -25.58 9.47 5.98
C ALA A 336 -25.93 8.04 5.54
N ASP A 337 -25.80 7.78 4.25
CA ASP A 337 -25.95 6.44 3.66
C ASP A 337 -24.63 5.70 3.59
N VAL A 338 -23.53 6.46 3.46
CA VAL A 338 -22.18 5.92 3.27
C VAL A 338 -21.18 6.77 4.05
N PHE A 339 -20.32 6.10 4.79
CA PHE A 339 -19.11 6.68 5.35
C PHE A 339 -17.88 6.15 4.61
N LEU A 340 -16.94 7.04 4.32
CA LEU A 340 -15.62 6.70 3.77
C LEU A 340 -14.52 7.32 4.63
N GLY A 341 -13.72 6.49 5.31
CA GLY A 341 -12.59 6.91 6.12
C GLY A 341 -11.29 6.76 5.36
N VAL A 342 -10.58 7.87 5.13
CA VAL A 342 -9.24 7.92 4.50
C VAL A 342 -8.31 8.91 5.23
N SER A 343 -8.49 9.05 6.55
CA SER A 343 -7.70 9.99 7.39
C SER A 343 -6.84 9.25 8.41
N ALA A 344 -7.44 8.76 9.48
CA ALA A 344 -6.79 8.09 10.59
C ALA A 344 -7.67 6.94 11.12
N PRO A 345 -7.10 5.96 11.84
CA PRO A 345 -7.90 4.94 12.51
C PRO A 345 -8.77 5.56 13.62
N ASP A 346 -9.84 4.85 13.97
CA ASP A 346 -10.72 5.14 15.13
C ASP A 346 -11.38 6.54 15.14
N VAL A 347 -11.61 7.14 13.97
CA VAL A 347 -12.25 8.48 13.84
C VAL A 347 -13.76 8.44 14.02
N ILE A 348 -14.40 7.27 13.95
CA ILE A 348 -15.82 7.04 14.23
C ILE A 348 -15.98 5.94 15.28
N THR A 349 -17.08 6.00 16.02
CA THR A 349 -17.46 5.03 17.06
C THR A 349 -18.77 4.32 16.69
N GLU A 350 -19.11 3.27 17.42
CA GLU A 350 -20.41 2.60 17.28
C GLU A 350 -21.61 3.54 17.45
N ALA A 351 -21.44 4.59 18.26
CA ALA A 351 -22.48 5.59 18.50
C ALA A 351 -22.77 6.47 17.26
N ASP A 352 -21.79 6.61 16.37
CA ASP A 352 -21.91 7.37 15.11
C ASP A 352 -22.63 6.54 14.04
N ILE A 353 -22.67 5.22 14.21
CA ILE A 353 -23.33 4.28 13.32
C ILE A 353 -24.71 3.99 13.91
N GLY A 354 -25.80 4.41 13.24
CA GLY A 354 -27.16 4.25 13.75
C GLY A 354 -27.55 2.80 14.03
N PRO A 355 -28.53 2.55 14.91
CA PRO A 355 -29.00 1.20 15.24
C PRO A 355 -29.56 0.50 13.99
N GLY A 356 -28.98 -0.64 13.65
CA GLY A 356 -29.35 -1.47 12.49
C GLY A 356 -28.39 -1.43 11.31
N ALA A 357 -27.27 -0.71 11.42
CA ALA A 357 -26.18 -0.88 10.48
C ALA A 357 -25.63 -2.33 10.56
N PRO A 358 -25.40 -3.03 9.44
CA PRO A 358 -24.69 -4.29 9.48
C PRO A 358 -23.31 -4.07 10.11
N PRO A 359 -22.74 -5.08 10.81
CA PRO A 359 -21.39 -4.96 11.35
C PRO A 359 -20.46 -4.47 10.25
N ALA A 360 -19.62 -3.51 10.61
CA ALA A 360 -18.72 -2.85 9.65
C ALA A 360 -18.04 -3.90 8.79
N ALA A 361 -18.19 -3.78 7.48
CA ALA A 361 -17.36 -4.53 6.55
C ALA A 361 -15.91 -4.19 6.88
N GLU A 362 -15.09 -5.22 6.99
CA GLU A 362 -13.67 -5.12 7.37
C GLU A 362 -13.01 -3.98 6.59
N GLN A 363 -12.27 -3.15 7.32
CA GLN A 363 -11.45 -2.09 6.77
C GLN A 363 -10.42 -2.74 5.83
N PHE A 364 -10.46 -2.36 4.56
CA PHE A 364 -9.41 -2.69 3.60
C PHE A 364 -8.31 -1.65 3.65
#